data_bfa13adadb7d2dc5e2be035d9bed7e6f
#
_entry.id   bfa13adadb7d2dc5e2be035d9bed7e6f
#
_cell.length_a   1.000
_cell.length_b   1.000
_cell.length_c   1.000
_cell.angle_alpha   90.00
_cell.angle_beta   90.00
_cell.angle_gamma   90.00
#
_symmetry.space_group_name_H-M   'P 1'
#
loop_
_entity.id
_entity.type
_entity.pdbx_description
1 polymer ?
#
loop_
_entity_poly.entity_id
_entity_poly.type
_entity_poly.pdbx_seq_one_letter_code
_entity_poly.pdbx_strand_id
1 'polypeptide(L)'
;NVITGTDANGEPIRLLNESVLNGTILMILVTCTIASFAAQKGAHNIAAQDISDKEENKKESEHILIPVSNEETVEELVNLSLAIKSPQNKNGLFALKVIDNHHSDEKALKQSRRVLQTAVNTAAATDTRMKDLLRYDLSVSNAIASVVKEREITDLVVGLHKEKDIPAAFLGHIVESVLAESSVSTFIYKPAQPISTVRRHLIIIPELAEKEIGFNQIIFRLRNVTQNTGAATVFYGSEATLNALKKLLAKKSGEASYIEFNDWDDFL
;
A
#
# COMPACT_ATOMS: atom_id res chain seq x y z
N ASN A 1 -38.08 -21.35 -30.10
CA ASN A 1 -38.98 -22.47 -30.32
C ASN A 1 -39.47 -22.39 -31.75
N VAL A 2 -38.87 -23.19 -32.65
CA VAL A 2 -39.25 -23.26 -34.06
C VAL A 2 -40.42 -24.22 -34.17
N ILE A 3 -41.57 -23.74 -34.65
CA ILE A 3 -42.72 -24.53 -34.98
C ILE A 3 -42.46 -25.10 -36.39
N THR A 4 -42.40 -26.45 -36.54
CA THR A 4 -42.10 -27.12 -37.79
C THR A 4 -43.34 -27.56 -38.58
N GLY A 5 -44.51 -27.42 -37.98
CA GLY A 5 -45.78 -27.81 -38.59
C GLY A 5 -46.91 -27.93 -37.52
N THR A 6 -48.09 -28.33 -37.99
CA THR A 6 -49.20 -28.71 -37.13
C THR A 6 -49.52 -30.19 -37.31
N ASP A 7 -49.87 -30.90 -36.20
CA ASP A 7 -50.30 -32.29 -36.28
C ASP A 7 -51.70 -32.43 -36.85
N ALA A 8 -52.19 -33.66 -36.99
CA ALA A 8 -53.53 -33.97 -37.52
C ALA A 8 -54.69 -33.40 -36.68
N ASN A 9 -54.40 -32.92 -35.45
CA ASN A 9 -55.38 -32.33 -34.54
C ASN A 9 -55.27 -30.79 -34.46
N GLY A 10 -54.37 -30.16 -35.25
CA GLY A 10 -54.18 -28.71 -35.27
C GLY A 10 -53.23 -28.20 -34.22
N GLU A 11 -52.56 -29.03 -33.44
CA GLU A 11 -51.58 -28.64 -32.44
C GLU A 11 -50.20 -28.34 -33.09
N PRO A 12 -49.50 -27.30 -32.63
CA PRO A 12 -48.21 -26.94 -33.23
C PRO A 12 -47.11 -27.97 -32.83
N ILE A 13 -46.50 -28.62 -33.82
CA ILE A 13 -45.36 -29.49 -33.65
C ILE A 13 -44.11 -28.64 -33.32
N ARG A 14 -43.65 -28.67 -32.08
CA ARG A 14 -42.45 -27.99 -31.63
C ARG A 14 -41.26 -28.91 -31.75
N LEU A 15 -40.16 -28.41 -32.32
CA LEU A 15 -38.90 -29.12 -32.49
C LEU A 15 -38.26 -29.57 -31.18
N LEU A 16 -38.53 -28.88 -30.09
CA LEU A 16 -38.07 -29.19 -28.73
C LEU A 16 -39.26 -29.27 -27.76
N ASN A 17 -39.33 -30.34 -27.02
CA ASN A 17 -40.29 -30.47 -25.94
C ASN A 17 -40.01 -29.43 -24.83
N GLU A 18 -41.04 -28.91 -24.20
CA GLU A 18 -40.94 -27.93 -23.08
C GLU A 18 -40.05 -28.43 -21.94
N SER A 19 -40.06 -29.70 -21.66
CA SER A 19 -39.18 -30.33 -20.66
C SER A 19 -37.71 -30.23 -21.01
N VAL A 20 -37.35 -30.37 -22.30
CA VAL A 20 -35.98 -30.25 -22.80
C VAL A 20 -35.55 -28.79 -22.75
N LEU A 21 -36.44 -27.85 -23.12
CA LEU A 21 -36.16 -26.43 -23.04
C LEU A 21 -35.90 -25.94 -21.62
N ASN A 22 -36.78 -26.33 -20.69
CA ASN A 22 -36.64 -26.00 -19.27
C ASN A 22 -35.38 -26.62 -18.65
N GLY A 23 -35.04 -27.87 -19.01
CA GLY A 23 -33.82 -28.53 -18.58
C GLY A 23 -32.56 -27.82 -19.07
N THR A 24 -32.58 -27.35 -20.33
CA THR A 24 -31.46 -26.59 -20.91
C THR A 24 -31.26 -25.24 -20.22
N ILE A 25 -32.35 -24.51 -19.95
CA ILE A 25 -32.30 -23.23 -19.24
C ILE A 25 -31.76 -23.44 -17.83
N LEU A 26 -32.23 -24.47 -17.12
CA LEU A 26 -31.74 -24.77 -15.78
C LEU A 26 -30.24 -25.16 -15.79
N MET A 27 -29.80 -25.91 -16.77
CA MET A 27 -28.41 -26.31 -16.94
C MET A 27 -27.52 -25.07 -17.20
N ILE A 28 -27.97 -24.14 -18.06
CA ILE A 28 -27.24 -22.90 -18.33
C ILE A 28 -27.14 -22.04 -17.07
N LEU A 29 -28.22 -21.89 -16.32
CA LEU A 29 -28.20 -21.13 -15.05
C LEU A 29 -27.21 -21.71 -14.04
N VAL A 30 -27.23 -23.02 -13.83
CA VAL A 30 -26.32 -23.70 -12.91
C VAL A 30 -24.87 -23.57 -13.38
N THR A 31 -24.59 -23.83 -14.64
CA THR A 31 -23.21 -23.73 -15.17
C THR A 31 -22.68 -22.32 -15.16
N CYS A 32 -23.48 -21.29 -15.50
CA CYS A 32 -23.08 -19.89 -15.43
C CYS A 32 -22.79 -19.46 -13.98
N THR A 33 -23.61 -19.91 -13.04
CA THR A 33 -23.42 -19.60 -11.62
C THR A 33 -22.12 -20.22 -11.10
N ILE A 34 -21.88 -21.50 -11.35
CA ILE A 34 -20.65 -22.19 -10.94
C ILE A 34 -19.41 -21.57 -11.62
N ALA A 35 -19.52 -21.28 -12.92
CA ALA A 35 -18.42 -20.66 -13.67
C ALA A 35 -18.08 -19.26 -13.15
N SER A 36 -19.09 -18.47 -12.75
CA SER A 36 -18.89 -17.14 -12.18
C SER A 36 -18.14 -17.21 -10.84
N PHE A 37 -18.54 -18.09 -9.93
CA PHE A 37 -17.84 -18.29 -8.66
C PHE A 37 -16.42 -18.85 -8.84
N ALA A 38 -16.24 -19.78 -9.76
CA ALA A 38 -14.93 -20.34 -10.08
C ALA A 38 -13.99 -19.28 -10.69
N ALA A 39 -14.51 -18.43 -11.60
CA ALA A 39 -13.76 -17.34 -12.22
C ALA A 39 -13.36 -16.26 -11.21
N GLN A 40 -14.27 -15.86 -10.30
CA GLN A 40 -13.95 -14.93 -9.23
C GLN A 40 -12.85 -15.46 -8.31
N LYS A 41 -12.95 -16.71 -7.89
CA LYS A 41 -11.95 -17.34 -7.02
C LYS A 41 -10.60 -17.53 -7.74
N GLY A 42 -10.64 -17.87 -9.02
CA GLY A 42 -9.46 -18.00 -9.88
C GLY A 42 -8.78 -16.65 -10.12
N ALA A 43 -9.53 -15.62 -10.45
CA ALA A 43 -9.00 -14.26 -10.65
C ALA A 43 -8.35 -13.70 -9.37
N HIS A 44 -8.96 -13.94 -8.22
CA HIS A 44 -8.40 -13.54 -6.92
C HIS A 44 -7.08 -14.25 -6.60
N ASN A 45 -7.02 -15.56 -6.86
CA ASN A 45 -5.80 -16.35 -6.64
C ASN A 45 -4.68 -15.98 -7.64
N ILE A 46 -5.02 -15.70 -8.91
CA ILE A 46 -4.06 -15.27 -9.93
C ILE A 46 -3.54 -13.88 -9.61
N ALA A 47 -4.40 -12.94 -9.21
CA ALA A 47 -3.97 -11.61 -8.80
C ALA A 47 -3.02 -11.65 -7.58
N ALA A 48 -3.31 -12.51 -6.59
CA ALA A 48 -2.44 -12.71 -5.43
C ALA A 48 -1.11 -13.39 -5.81
N GLN A 49 -1.11 -14.32 -6.75
CA GLN A 49 0.07 -15.02 -7.24
C GLN A 49 0.93 -14.15 -8.16
N ASP A 50 0.31 -13.38 -9.08
CA ASP A 50 0.99 -12.41 -9.95
C ASP A 50 1.67 -11.29 -9.16
N ILE A 51 1.09 -10.88 -8.02
CA ILE A 51 1.71 -9.92 -7.10
C ILE A 51 2.92 -10.56 -6.42
N SER A 52 2.80 -11.81 -5.98
CA SER A 52 3.89 -12.56 -5.35
C SER A 52 5.06 -12.83 -6.29
N ASP A 53 4.79 -13.21 -7.53
CA ASP A 53 5.81 -13.50 -8.57
C ASP A 53 6.43 -12.21 -9.14
N LYS A 54 5.64 -11.13 -9.25
CA LYS A 54 6.15 -9.79 -9.59
C LYS A 54 6.99 -9.19 -8.48
N GLU A 55 6.72 -9.49 -7.21
CA GLU A 55 7.55 -9.06 -6.08
C GLU A 55 8.91 -9.80 -6.04
N GLU A 56 8.97 -11.06 -6.43
CA GLU A 56 10.23 -11.78 -6.54
C GLU A 56 11.10 -11.28 -7.72
N ASN A 57 10.50 -10.85 -8.82
CA ASN A 57 11.17 -10.23 -9.96
C ASN A 57 11.35 -8.70 -9.84
N LYS A 58 10.55 -8.01 -9.00
CA LYS A 58 10.67 -6.58 -8.69
C LYS A 58 11.70 -6.24 -7.61
N LYS A 59 12.53 -7.16 -7.19
CA LYS A 59 13.66 -6.89 -6.26
C LYS A 59 14.63 -5.80 -6.73
N GLU A 60 14.52 -5.34 -7.98
CA GLU A 60 15.39 -4.30 -8.55
C GLU A 60 14.79 -2.89 -8.60
N SER A 61 13.49 -2.68 -8.34
CA SER A 61 12.84 -1.37 -8.54
C SER A 61 12.01 -0.88 -7.34
N GLU A 62 12.49 -1.07 -6.12
CA GLU A 62 11.87 -0.43 -4.95
C GLU A 62 12.26 1.05 -4.91
N HIS A 63 11.30 1.94 -5.13
CA HIS A 63 11.50 3.38 -5.10
C HIS A 63 10.64 4.00 -4.00
N ILE A 64 11.29 4.61 -3.01
CA ILE A 64 10.63 5.24 -1.87
C ILE A 64 10.78 6.75 -1.99
N LEU A 65 9.67 7.47 -2.04
CA LEU A 65 9.63 8.94 -2.08
C LEU A 65 9.34 9.51 -0.69
N ILE A 66 10.10 10.51 -0.32
CA ILE A 66 10.01 11.21 0.96
C ILE A 66 9.82 12.70 0.69
N PRO A 67 8.60 13.22 0.68
CA PRO A 67 8.36 14.66 0.67
C PRO A 67 8.83 15.28 1.98
N VAL A 68 9.74 16.24 1.89
CA VAL A 68 10.36 16.92 3.04
C VAL A 68 9.96 18.38 3.07
N SER A 69 9.40 18.84 4.18
CA SER A 69 8.97 20.22 4.36
C SER A 69 9.79 20.96 5.43
N ASN A 70 10.12 20.27 6.52
CA ASN A 70 10.74 20.84 7.71
C ASN A 70 12.06 20.13 8.04
N GLU A 71 13.07 20.92 8.44
CA GLU A 71 14.39 20.42 8.84
C GLU A 71 14.32 19.55 10.11
N GLU A 72 13.38 19.83 11.01
CA GLU A 72 13.23 19.11 12.28
C GLU A 72 12.74 17.65 12.14
N THR A 73 11.99 17.37 11.09
CA THR A 73 11.36 16.03 10.90
C THR A 73 12.04 15.21 9.80
N VAL A 74 12.91 15.81 9.00
CA VAL A 74 13.51 15.16 7.84
C VAL A 74 14.33 13.92 8.21
N GLU A 75 15.10 14.00 9.29
CA GLU A 75 15.94 12.87 9.74
C GLU A 75 15.09 11.66 10.12
N GLU A 76 14.00 11.88 10.87
CA GLU A 76 13.12 10.80 11.28
C GLU A 76 12.34 10.17 10.12
N LEU A 77 11.93 10.96 9.12
CA LEU A 77 11.31 10.46 7.89
C LEU A 77 12.28 9.60 7.07
N VAL A 78 13.52 10.04 6.97
CA VAL A 78 14.58 9.27 6.30
C VAL A 78 14.88 7.98 7.08
N ASN A 79 15.00 8.04 8.41
CA ASN A 79 15.24 6.88 9.25
C ASN A 79 14.11 5.84 9.15
N LEU A 80 12.83 6.28 9.12
CA LEU A 80 11.73 5.37 8.83
C LEU A 80 11.86 4.75 7.43
N SER A 81 12.18 5.54 6.42
CA SER A 81 12.36 5.05 5.05
C SER A 81 13.48 4.04 4.94
N LEU A 82 14.57 4.24 5.68
CA LEU A 82 15.66 3.27 5.82
C LEU A 82 15.21 1.98 6.53
N ALA A 83 14.30 2.10 7.50
CA ALA A 83 13.74 0.95 8.20
C ALA A 83 12.79 0.12 7.32
N ILE A 84 11.96 0.76 6.49
CA ILE A 84 11.00 0.04 5.62
C ILE A 84 11.63 -0.53 4.35
N LYS A 85 12.74 0.05 3.86
CA LYS A 85 13.37 -0.42 2.63
C LYS A 85 13.93 -1.84 2.74
N SER A 86 14.02 -2.52 1.61
CA SER A 86 14.76 -3.78 1.53
C SER A 86 16.25 -3.55 1.83
N PRO A 87 16.93 -4.43 2.58
CA PRO A 87 18.38 -4.32 2.81
C PRO A 87 19.22 -4.28 1.53
N GLN A 88 18.73 -4.89 0.45
CA GLN A 88 19.39 -4.90 -0.86
C GLN A 88 19.21 -3.60 -1.64
N ASN A 89 18.22 -2.78 -1.30
CA ASN A 89 17.97 -1.52 -1.97
C ASN A 89 18.95 -0.43 -1.48
N LYS A 90 19.94 -0.12 -2.31
CA LYS A 90 20.95 0.91 -2.00
C LYS A 90 20.70 2.26 -2.71
N ASN A 91 19.82 2.31 -3.72
CA ASN A 91 19.70 3.47 -4.61
C ASN A 91 18.25 3.94 -4.82
N GLY A 92 17.27 3.34 -4.16
CA GLY A 92 15.84 3.58 -4.40
C GLY A 92 15.21 4.67 -3.54
N LEU A 93 15.99 5.53 -2.86
CA LEU A 93 15.45 6.61 -2.03
C LEU A 93 15.46 7.95 -2.77
N PHE A 94 14.37 8.70 -2.64
CA PHE A 94 14.17 10.02 -3.23
C PHE A 94 13.64 10.98 -2.17
N ALA A 95 14.35 12.08 -1.92
CA ALA A 95 13.84 13.20 -1.12
C ALA A 95 13.27 14.26 -2.04
N LEU A 96 12.05 14.71 -1.80
CA LEU A 96 11.38 15.72 -2.60
C LEU A 96 11.11 16.96 -1.76
N LYS A 97 11.59 18.12 -2.20
CA LYS A 97 11.19 19.43 -1.71
C LYS A 97 10.43 20.16 -2.79
N VAL A 98 9.22 20.61 -2.46
CA VAL A 98 8.40 21.46 -3.33
C VAL A 98 8.53 22.90 -2.85
N ILE A 99 8.77 23.81 -3.77
CA ILE A 99 8.81 25.26 -3.55
C ILE A 99 7.60 25.86 -4.27
N ASP A 100 6.84 26.67 -3.56
CA ASP A 100 5.78 27.48 -4.15
C ASP A 100 6.38 28.56 -5.04
N ASN A 101 5.92 28.63 -6.29
CA ASN A 101 6.38 29.60 -7.27
C ASN A 101 6.19 31.06 -6.82
N HIS A 102 5.23 31.34 -5.94
CA HIS A 102 4.97 32.68 -5.40
C HIS A 102 5.95 33.10 -4.30
N HIS A 103 6.66 32.17 -3.68
CA HIS A 103 7.56 32.38 -2.55
C HIS A 103 8.98 31.86 -2.83
N SER A 104 9.45 31.96 -4.06
CA SER A 104 10.76 31.45 -4.50
C SER A 104 11.90 32.47 -4.33
N ASP A 105 12.00 33.10 -3.17
CA ASP A 105 13.13 33.97 -2.87
C ASP A 105 14.42 33.16 -2.64
N GLU A 106 15.58 33.84 -2.73
CA GLU A 106 16.89 33.19 -2.59
C GLU A 106 17.05 32.50 -1.22
N LYS A 107 16.39 33.02 -0.19
CA LYS A 107 16.41 32.50 1.17
C LYS A 107 15.64 31.17 1.25
N ALA A 108 14.45 31.12 0.64
CA ALA A 108 13.63 29.89 0.58
C ALA A 108 14.35 28.78 -0.21
N LEU A 109 15.02 29.15 -1.31
CA LEU A 109 15.81 28.21 -2.09
C LEU A 109 16.99 27.64 -1.28
N LYS A 110 17.73 28.51 -0.57
CA LYS A 110 18.84 28.07 0.29
C LYS A 110 18.40 27.16 1.42
N GLN A 111 17.27 27.45 2.06
CA GLN A 111 16.69 26.61 3.09
C GLN A 111 16.22 25.25 2.53
N SER A 112 15.57 25.25 1.37
CA SER A 112 15.13 24.03 0.70
C SER A 112 16.29 23.09 0.36
N ARG A 113 17.39 23.65 -0.14
CA ARG A 113 18.62 22.88 -0.41
C ARG A 113 19.24 22.31 0.87
N ARG A 114 19.19 23.06 1.99
CA ARG A 114 19.67 22.57 3.29
C ARG A 114 18.87 21.36 3.77
N VAL A 115 17.54 21.43 3.72
CA VAL A 115 16.66 20.30 4.08
C VAL A 115 16.96 19.07 3.24
N LEU A 116 17.09 19.23 1.92
CA LEU A 116 17.45 18.13 1.02
C LEU A 116 18.84 17.55 1.33
N GLN A 117 19.82 18.42 1.62
CA GLN A 117 21.16 17.97 1.97
C GLN A 117 21.17 17.18 3.29
N THR A 118 20.39 17.59 4.29
CA THR A 118 20.20 16.83 5.53
C THR A 118 19.63 15.44 5.23
N ALA A 119 18.60 15.33 4.37
CA ALA A 119 18.06 14.03 3.96
C ALA A 119 19.12 13.13 3.31
N VAL A 120 19.89 13.68 2.36
CA VAL A 120 20.94 12.92 1.67
C VAL A 120 22.03 12.47 2.64
N ASN A 121 22.47 13.36 3.55
CA ASN A 121 23.51 13.05 4.54
C ASN A 121 23.04 11.94 5.51
N THR A 122 21.78 12.01 5.97
CA THR A 122 21.20 10.99 6.84
C THR A 122 21.16 9.62 6.17
N ALA A 123 20.76 9.56 4.89
CA ALA A 123 20.78 8.31 4.14
C ALA A 123 22.21 7.78 3.90
N ALA A 124 23.15 8.67 3.60
CA ALA A 124 24.55 8.32 3.34
C ALA A 124 25.23 7.73 4.58
N ALA A 125 24.83 8.11 5.79
CA ALA A 125 25.33 7.53 7.03
C ALA A 125 25.09 6.00 7.15
N THR A 126 24.15 5.46 6.37
CA THR A 126 23.83 4.01 6.31
C THR A 126 24.24 3.35 4.99
N ASP A 127 25.20 3.90 4.28
CA ASP A 127 25.64 3.41 2.95
C ASP A 127 24.49 3.29 1.93
N THR A 128 23.51 4.19 2.05
CA THR A 128 22.35 4.26 1.14
C THR A 128 22.40 5.56 0.35
N ARG A 129 22.27 5.46 -0.97
CA ARG A 129 22.23 6.64 -1.83
C ARG A 129 20.80 7.16 -1.92
N MET A 130 20.64 8.47 -1.70
CA MET A 130 19.39 9.18 -1.86
C MET A 130 19.54 10.24 -2.95
N LYS A 131 18.54 10.31 -3.83
CA LYS A 131 18.45 11.37 -4.86
C LYS A 131 17.61 12.50 -4.30
N ASP A 132 18.15 13.72 -4.36
CA ASP A 132 17.43 14.94 -4.02
C ASP A 132 16.67 15.48 -5.23
N LEU A 133 15.41 15.83 -5.02
CA LEU A 133 14.53 16.41 -6.02
C LEU A 133 13.99 17.73 -5.52
N LEU A 134 14.26 18.80 -6.26
CA LEU A 134 13.68 20.13 -6.04
C LEU A 134 12.67 20.42 -7.14
N ARG A 135 11.43 20.70 -6.76
CA ARG A 135 10.33 21.01 -7.70
C ARG A 135 9.72 22.35 -7.37
N TYR A 136 9.34 23.06 -8.42
CA TYR A 136 8.54 24.27 -8.34
C TYR A 136 7.12 23.93 -8.77
N ASP A 137 6.15 24.10 -7.88
CA ASP A 137 4.74 23.85 -8.16
C ASP A 137 3.86 24.70 -7.24
N LEU A 138 2.65 24.98 -7.68
CA LEU A 138 1.62 25.67 -6.88
C LEU A 138 0.93 24.71 -5.91
N SER A 139 0.95 23.40 -6.21
CA SER A 139 0.31 22.37 -5.41
C SER A 139 1.34 21.30 -5.03
N VAL A 140 1.55 21.14 -3.73
CA VAL A 140 2.44 20.10 -3.20
C VAL A 140 1.96 18.70 -3.56
N SER A 141 0.65 18.44 -3.52
CA SER A 141 0.06 17.14 -3.88
C SER A 141 0.27 16.79 -5.35
N ASN A 142 0.04 17.76 -6.26
CA ASN A 142 0.29 17.58 -7.68
C ASN A 142 1.76 17.30 -7.99
N ALA A 143 2.67 18.02 -7.34
CA ALA A 143 4.11 17.79 -7.48
C ALA A 143 4.50 16.39 -7.03
N ILE A 144 3.95 15.90 -5.91
CA ILE A 144 4.18 14.55 -5.41
C ILE A 144 3.63 13.52 -6.40
N ALA A 145 2.37 13.66 -6.84
CA ALA A 145 1.73 12.74 -7.79
C ALA A 145 2.50 12.66 -9.13
N SER A 146 3.03 13.79 -9.60
CA SER A 146 3.85 13.84 -10.81
C SER A 146 5.16 13.06 -10.63
N VAL A 147 5.86 13.26 -9.51
CA VAL A 147 7.11 12.54 -9.21
C VAL A 147 6.85 11.05 -9.00
N VAL A 148 5.72 10.67 -8.37
CA VAL A 148 5.31 9.26 -8.22
C VAL A 148 5.26 8.56 -9.57
N LYS A 149 4.66 9.20 -10.57
CA LYS A 149 4.56 8.66 -11.93
C LYS A 149 5.90 8.69 -12.68
N GLU A 150 6.61 9.82 -12.62
CA GLU A 150 7.88 10.01 -13.35
C GLU A 150 9.02 9.09 -12.87
N ARG A 151 9.03 8.76 -11.60
CA ARG A 151 10.10 7.96 -10.97
C ARG A 151 9.65 6.54 -10.62
N GLU A 152 8.46 6.14 -11.04
CA GLU A 152 7.91 4.82 -10.76
C GLU A 152 7.99 4.48 -9.26
N ILE A 153 7.57 5.45 -8.42
CA ILE A 153 7.60 5.31 -6.97
C ILE A 153 6.66 4.17 -6.55
N THR A 154 7.16 3.31 -5.69
CA THR A 154 6.40 2.17 -5.13
C THR A 154 5.84 2.47 -3.75
N ASP A 155 6.55 3.30 -2.98
CA ASP A 155 6.19 3.63 -1.61
C ASP A 155 6.39 5.13 -1.34
N LEU A 156 5.49 5.70 -0.57
CA LEU A 156 5.52 7.11 -0.17
C LEU A 156 5.58 7.20 1.36
N VAL A 157 6.50 8.00 1.90
CA VAL A 157 6.62 8.24 3.33
C VAL A 157 6.36 9.71 3.61
N VAL A 158 5.23 10.01 4.25
CA VAL A 158 4.77 11.39 4.53
C VAL A 158 4.78 11.66 6.03
N GLY A 159 5.37 12.77 6.43
CA GLY A 159 5.33 13.25 7.81
C GLY A 159 4.00 13.91 8.15
N LEU A 160 3.42 13.52 9.28
CA LEU A 160 2.25 14.20 9.82
C LEU A 160 2.71 15.46 10.58
N HIS A 161 2.35 16.63 10.04
CA HIS A 161 2.65 17.92 10.69
C HIS A 161 1.62 18.23 11.78
N LYS A 162 2.10 18.65 12.94
CA LYS A 162 1.22 19.31 13.92
C LYS A 162 1.03 20.77 13.47
N GLU A 163 -0.03 21.05 12.75
CA GLU A 163 -0.55 22.40 12.71
C GLU A 163 -1.20 22.69 14.04
N LYS A 164 -0.69 23.70 14.75
CA LYS A 164 -1.05 23.98 16.15
C LYS A 164 -2.52 24.39 16.38
N ASP A 165 -3.28 24.69 15.33
CA ASP A 165 -4.56 25.38 15.46
C ASP A 165 -5.73 24.81 14.62
N ILE A 166 -5.64 23.61 14.01
CA ILE A 166 -6.76 23.06 13.22
C ILE A 166 -7.27 21.75 13.81
N PRO A 167 -8.42 21.75 14.51
CA PRO A 167 -8.99 20.54 15.11
C PRO A 167 -9.63 19.55 14.12
N ALA A 168 -9.80 19.92 12.84
CA ALA A 168 -10.74 19.23 11.97
C ALA A 168 -10.17 18.25 10.96
N ALA A 169 -8.87 18.29 10.62
CA ALA A 169 -8.29 17.34 9.67
C ALA A 169 -7.32 16.39 10.38
N PHE A 170 -7.76 15.17 10.61
CA PHE A 170 -6.96 14.12 11.26
C PHE A 170 -5.62 13.87 10.55
N LEU A 171 -5.61 13.90 9.22
CA LEU A 171 -4.42 13.66 8.39
C LEU A 171 -3.82 14.93 7.78
N GLY A 172 -4.54 16.05 7.81
CA GLY A 172 -4.16 17.28 7.12
C GLY A 172 -4.46 17.25 5.61
N HIS A 173 -4.82 18.40 5.07
CA HIS A 173 -5.27 18.55 3.67
C HIS A 173 -4.28 17.99 2.63
N ILE A 174 -2.98 18.19 2.84
CA ILE A 174 -1.93 17.72 1.91
C ILE A 174 -1.92 16.18 1.85
N VAL A 175 -1.98 15.52 2.99
CA VAL A 175 -1.96 14.04 3.07
C VAL A 175 -3.22 13.46 2.44
N GLU A 176 -4.39 14.03 2.71
CA GLU A 176 -5.67 13.60 2.11
C GLU A 176 -5.64 13.76 0.59
N SER A 177 -5.16 14.90 0.07
CA SER A 177 -5.02 15.13 -1.37
C SER A 177 -4.03 14.14 -2.01
N VAL A 178 -2.91 13.88 -1.37
CA VAL A 178 -1.91 12.90 -1.86
C VAL A 178 -2.49 11.49 -1.90
N LEU A 179 -3.25 11.08 -0.88
CA LEU A 179 -3.90 9.77 -0.86
C LEU A 179 -4.97 9.64 -1.96
N ALA A 180 -5.67 10.72 -2.28
CA ALA A 180 -6.66 10.72 -3.36
C ALA A 180 -6.03 10.65 -4.77
N GLU A 181 -4.83 11.20 -4.94
CA GLU A 181 -4.15 11.33 -6.24
C GLU A 181 -3.12 10.23 -6.52
N SER A 182 -2.69 9.48 -5.50
CA SER A 182 -1.68 8.42 -5.63
C SER A 182 -2.22 7.05 -5.24
N SER A 183 -1.87 6.03 -6.05
CA SER A 183 -2.24 4.62 -5.83
C SER A 183 -1.06 3.78 -5.32
N VAL A 184 -0.10 4.40 -4.62
CA VAL A 184 1.09 3.73 -4.07
C VAL A 184 0.95 3.48 -2.57
N SER A 185 1.70 2.52 -2.05
CA SER A 185 1.74 2.28 -0.60
C SER A 185 2.20 3.53 0.14
N THR A 186 1.35 4.07 1.01
CA THR A 186 1.64 5.33 1.70
C THR A 186 1.78 5.10 3.21
N PHE A 187 2.93 5.50 3.74
CA PHE A 187 3.23 5.51 5.18
C PHE A 187 3.06 6.92 5.71
N ILE A 188 2.15 7.10 6.64
CA ILE A 188 1.93 8.36 7.34
C ILE A 188 2.61 8.26 8.69
N TYR A 189 3.64 9.10 8.89
CA TYR A 189 4.50 9.00 10.06
C TYR A 189 4.41 10.24 10.96
N LYS A 190 4.14 10.00 12.23
CA LYS A 190 4.19 11.01 13.28
C LYS A 190 5.31 10.65 14.26
N PRO A 191 6.51 11.22 14.09
CA PRO A 191 7.62 10.93 14.98
C PRO A 191 7.31 11.45 16.39
N ALA A 192 7.41 10.56 17.39
CA ALA A 192 7.32 10.92 18.81
C ALA A 192 8.69 10.77 19.49
N GLN A 193 9.50 9.84 18.99
CA GLN A 193 10.87 9.57 19.43
C GLN A 193 11.65 8.98 18.24
N PRO A 194 13.00 9.01 18.26
CA PRO A 194 13.81 8.38 17.22
C PRO A 194 13.49 6.91 17.08
N ILE A 195 13.27 6.45 15.82
CA ILE A 195 12.90 5.06 15.55
C ILE A 195 13.93 4.05 16.05
N SER A 196 15.20 4.44 16.09
CA SER A 196 16.30 3.63 16.62
C SER A 196 16.21 3.36 18.12
N THR A 197 15.41 4.13 18.86
CA THR A 197 15.20 3.95 20.31
C THR A 197 14.02 3.04 20.63
N VAL A 198 13.23 2.68 19.61
CA VAL A 198 12.05 1.81 19.76
C VAL A 198 12.51 0.38 20.00
N ARG A 199 12.09 -0.20 21.14
CA ARG A 199 12.42 -1.58 21.51
C ARG A 199 11.34 -2.58 21.10
N ARG A 200 10.12 -2.11 20.86
CA ARG A 200 8.98 -2.95 20.50
C ARG A 200 8.05 -2.21 19.53
N HIS A 201 7.72 -2.85 18.44
CA HIS A 201 6.68 -2.39 17.52
C HIS A 201 5.37 -3.13 17.83
N LEU A 202 4.30 -2.37 18.08
CA LEU A 202 2.94 -2.89 18.16
C LEU A 202 2.26 -2.62 16.83
N ILE A 203 1.88 -3.67 16.12
CA ILE A 203 1.27 -3.58 14.79
C ILE A 203 -0.16 -4.09 14.90
N ILE A 204 -1.11 -3.17 14.75
CA ILE A 204 -2.53 -3.49 14.76
C ILE A 204 -3.00 -3.60 13.32
N ILE A 205 -3.54 -4.75 12.96
CA ILE A 205 -4.00 -5.03 11.61
C ILE A 205 -5.53 -5.04 11.62
N PRO A 206 -6.19 -4.19 10.81
CA PRO A 206 -7.63 -4.16 10.73
C PRO A 206 -8.20 -5.51 10.30
N GLU A 207 -9.43 -5.78 10.71
CA GLU A 207 -10.17 -6.95 10.26
C GLU A 207 -10.33 -6.95 8.74
N LEU A 208 -10.19 -8.12 8.11
CA LEU A 208 -10.27 -8.31 6.67
C LEU A 208 -9.14 -7.67 5.85
N ALA A 209 -8.11 -7.11 6.47
CA ALA A 209 -6.97 -6.49 5.77
C ALA A 209 -6.27 -7.50 4.83
N GLU A 210 -6.33 -8.79 5.12
CA GLU A 210 -5.78 -9.86 4.26
C GLU A 210 -6.47 -9.96 2.89
N LYS A 211 -7.62 -9.31 2.72
CA LYS A 211 -8.35 -9.25 1.44
C LYS A 211 -7.96 -8.04 0.58
N GLU A 212 -7.24 -7.08 1.16
CA GLU A 212 -6.80 -5.88 0.45
C GLU A 212 -5.62 -6.17 -0.49
N ILE A 213 -5.63 -5.55 -1.67
CA ILE A 213 -4.62 -5.78 -2.73
C ILE A 213 -3.20 -5.47 -2.24
N GLY A 214 -3.02 -4.44 -1.40
CA GLY A 214 -1.72 -4.01 -0.87
C GLY A 214 -1.24 -4.77 0.36
N PHE A 215 -2.02 -5.72 0.91
CA PHE A 215 -1.71 -6.38 2.18
C PHE A 215 -0.32 -7.02 2.21
N ASN A 216 -0.01 -7.83 1.22
CA ASN A 216 1.29 -8.52 1.14
C ASN A 216 2.45 -7.53 1.14
N GLN A 217 2.35 -6.46 0.35
CA GLN A 217 3.38 -5.43 0.25
C GLN A 217 3.62 -4.73 1.58
N ILE A 218 2.55 -4.29 2.26
CA ILE A 218 2.65 -3.66 3.58
C ILE A 218 3.29 -4.60 4.60
N ILE A 219 2.89 -5.87 4.63
CA ILE A 219 3.48 -6.85 5.55
C ILE A 219 4.97 -7.05 5.30
N PHE A 220 5.43 -7.06 4.03
CA PHE A 220 6.85 -7.11 3.73
C PHE A 220 7.60 -5.85 4.21
N ARG A 221 7.00 -4.66 4.08
CA ARG A 221 7.59 -3.42 4.62
C ARG A 221 7.69 -3.44 6.15
N LEU A 222 6.63 -3.89 6.82
CA LEU A 222 6.63 -4.03 8.29
C LEU A 222 7.68 -5.06 8.76
N ARG A 223 7.84 -6.16 8.04
CA ARG A 223 8.93 -7.10 8.31
C ARG A 223 10.31 -6.44 8.16
N ASN A 224 10.52 -5.64 7.12
CA ASN A 224 11.78 -4.91 6.96
C ASN A 224 12.03 -3.97 8.14
N VAL A 225 10.99 -3.27 8.64
CA VAL A 225 11.10 -2.45 9.86
C VAL A 225 11.62 -3.28 11.03
N THR A 226 11.03 -4.45 11.28
CA THR A 226 11.46 -5.35 12.35
C THR A 226 12.92 -5.78 12.18
N GLN A 227 13.30 -6.17 10.97
CA GLN A 227 14.67 -6.64 10.67
C GLN A 227 15.71 -5.52 10.76
N ASN A 228 15.38 -4.33 10.24
CA ASN A 228 16.31 -3.21 10.17
C ASN A 228 16.47 -2.49 11.52
N THR A 229 15.42 -2.49 12.37
CA THR A 229 15.49 -1.89 13.71
C THR A 229 15.94 -2.85 14.79
N GLY A 230 15.78 -4.17 14.57
CA GLY A 230 16.04 -5.20 15.59
C GLY A 230 15.04 -5.18 16.75
N ALA A 231 13.97 -4.39 16.68
CA ALA A 231 12.96 -4.28 17.72
C ALA A 231 12.02 -5.50 17.71
N ALA A 232 11.58 -5.95 18.88
CA ALA A 232 10.56 -6.99 19.01
C ALA A 232 9.25 -6.52 18.36
N THR A 233 8.55 -7.43 17.68
CA THR A 233 7.30 -7.08 17.00
C THR A 233 6.14 -7.90 17.51
N VAL A 234 5.04 -7.24 17.81
CA VAL A 234 3.79 -7.86 18.25
C VAL A 234 2.69 -7.46 17.27
N PHE A 235 2.08 -8.46 16.66
CA PHE A 235 0.95 -8.27 15.75
C PHE A 235 -0.36 -8.54 16.48
N TYR A 236 -1.28 -7.60 16.36
CA TYR A 236 -2.65 -7.68 16.85
C TYR A 236 -3.60 -7.71 15.67
N GLY A 237 -4.58 -8.59 15.70
CA GLY A 237 -5.60 -8.70 14.66
C GLY A 237 -6.55 -9.86 14.90
N SER A 238 -7.56 -10.01 14.05
CA SER A 238 -8.48 -11.14 14.09
C SER A 238 -7.74 -12.45 13.79
N GLU A 239 -8.28 -13.57 14.25
CA GLU A 239 -7.70 -14.90 14.02
C GLU A 239 -7.44 -15.18 12.53
N ALA A 240 -8.40 -14.84 11.66
CA ALA A 240 -8.28 -15.02 10.22
C ALA A 240 -7.10 -14.22 9.62
N THR A 241 -7.00 -12.95 9.99
CA THR A 241 -5.94 -12.03 9.55
C THR A 241 -4.57 -12.48 10.06
N LEU A 242 -4.47 -12.88 11.34
CA LEU A 242 -3.23 -13.39 11.92
C LEU A 242 -2.78 -14.71 11.28
N ASN A 243 -3.72 -15.60 10.91
CA ASN A 243 -3.40 -16.83 10.21
C ASN A 243 -2.88 -16.57 8.79
N ALA A 244 -3.45 -15.60 8.06
CA ALA A 244 -2.92 -15.15 6.78
C ALA A 244 -1.50 -14.58 6.93
N LEU A 245 -1.28 -13.73 7.93
CA LEU A 245 0.01 -13.13 8.25
C LEU A 245 1.08 -14.20 8.56
N LYS A 246 0.76 -15.18 9.42
CA LYS A 246 1.68 -16.28 9.76
C LYS A 246 2.11 -17.06 8.51
N LYS A 247 1.19 -17.30 7.57
CA LYS A 247 1.53 -17.97 6.30
C LYS A 247 2.50 -17.16 5.45
N LEU A 248 2.32 -15.83 5.37
CA LEU A 248 3.20 -14.94 4.61
C LEU A 248 4.60 -14.84 5.23
N LEU A 249 4.68 -14.80 6.56
CA LEU A 249 5.93 -14.61 7.29
C LEU A 249 6.66 -15.93 7.61
N ALA A 250 6.03 -17.09 7.48
CA ALA A 250 6.56 -18.40 7.89
C ALA A 250 7.94 -18.76 7.32
N LYS A 251 8.32 -18.23 6.16
CA LYS A 251 9.59 -18.53 5.50
C LYS A 251 10.79 -17.72 6.01
N LYS A 252 10.61 -16.64 6.79
CA LYS A 252 11.68 -15.69 7.18
C LYS A 252 11.39 -14.90 8.47
N SER A 253 10.67 -15.45 9.45
CA SER A 253 10.31 -14.71 10.65
C SER A 253 11.45 -14.65 11.66
N GLY A 254 11.83 -13.43 12.06
CA GLY A 254 12.41 -13.16 13.38
C GLY A 254 11.36 -13.39 14.49
N GLU A 255 11.72 -13.13 15.75
CA GLU A 255 10.81 -13.26 16.89
C GLU A 255 9.64 -12.26 16.78
N ALA A 256 8.50 -12.75 16.25
CA ALA A 256 7.25 -12.02 16.21
C ALA A 256 6.21 -12.72 17.09
N SER A 257 5.52 -11.95 17.92
CA SER A 257 4.38 -12.42 18.73
C SER A 257 3.08 -12.07 18.03
N TYR A 258 2.06 -12.92 18.20
CA TYR A 258 0.75 -12.75 17.57
C TYR A 258 -0.31 -12.83 18.66
N ILE A 259 -1.09 -11.77 18.81
CA ILE A 259 -2.13 -11.66 19.82
C ILE A 259 -3.46 -11.42 19.12
N GLU A 260 -4.44 -12.26 19.40
CA GLU A 260 -5.77 -12.10 18.89
C GLU A 260 -6.43 -10.86 19.54
N PHE A 261 -7.10 -10.09 18.69
CA PHE A 261 -7.72 -8.83 19.04
C PHE A 261 -9.04 -8.71 18.29
N ASN A 262 -10.12 -8.67 19.01
CA ASN A 262 -11.47 -8.67 18.45
C ASN A 262 -12.25 -7.39 18.77
N ASP A 263 -11.83 -6.62 19.75
CA ASP A 263 -12.50 -5.39 20.16
C ASP A 263 -11.47 -4.28 20.51
N TRP A 264 -11.78 -3.05 20.11
CA TRP A 264 -10.97 -1.87 20.42
C TRP A 264 -10.99 -1.54 21.91
N ASP A 265 -12.04 -1.92 22.63
CA ASP A 265 -12.16 -1.71 24.08
C ASP A 265 -11.15 -2.56 24.87
N ASP A 266 -10.68 -3.68 24.29
CA ASP A 266 -9.62 -4.50 24.89
C ASP A 266 -8.23 -3.84 24.78
N PHE A 267 -8.09 -2.77 24.02
CA PHE A 267 -6.80 -2.12 23.73
C PHE A 267 -6.57 -0.84 24.54
N LEU A 268 -7.62 -0.24 25.11
CA LEU A 268 -7.58 0.98 25.93
C LEU A 268 -7.49 0.67 27.42
#